data_7f9e85be455e1ae86d87b4b38ea278a1
#
_entry.id   7f9e85be455e1ae86d87b4b38ea278a1
#
_cell.length_a   1.000
_cell.length_b   1.000
_cell.length_c   1.000
_cell.angle_alpha   90.00
_cell.angle_beta   90.00
_cell.angle_gamma   90.00
#
_symmetry.space_group_name_H-M   'P 1'
#
loop_
_entity.id
_entity.type
_entity.pdbx_description
1 polymer ?
#
loop_
_entity_poly.entity_id
_entity_poly.type
_entity_poly.pdbx_seq_one_letter_code
_entity_poly.pdbx_strand_id
1 'polypeptide(L)'
;MSVCTSPSDEGLTRRLIELTEAGLPLVADPWAWLADELGIDVDETLALLQRLQADGAIRRIAAIPNHYRLGYRHNGMTVWDVDDGEIDRLGALIGAQPFVSHCYRRPRREGWPYNLFAMVHGRD
;
A
#
# COMPACT_ATOMS: atom_id res chain seq x y z
N MET A 1 8.61 4.59 -42.70
CA MET A 1 7.36 4.84 -41.94
C MET A 1 7.36 3.88 -40.77
N SER A 2 7.80 4.34 -39.59
CA SER A 2 7.69 3.54 -38.35
C SER A 2 6.24 3.57 -37.92
N VAL A 3 5.59 2.43 -37.96
CA VAL A 3 4.27 2.24 -37.37
C VAL A 3 4.49 2.21 -35.87
N CYS A 4 4.13 3.29 -35.20
CA CYS A 4 4.05 3.35 -33.73
C CYS A 4 2.85 2.47 -33.35
N THR A 5 3.07 1.20 -33.07
CA THR A 5 2.06 0.32 -32.52
C THR A 5 1.81 0.81 -31.10
N SER A 6 0.63 1.36 -30.83
CA SER A 6 0.20 1.64 -29.45
C SER A 6 0.33 0.37 -28.64
N PRO A 7 0.98 0.40 -27.46
CA PRO A 7 1.07 -0.75 -26.59
C PRO A 7 -0.35 -1.28 -26.29
N SER A 8 -0.53 -2.59 -26.30
CA SER A 8 -1.79 -3.18 -25.84
C SER A 8 -2.02 -2.80 -24.37
N ASP A 9 -3.27 -2.70 -23.96
CA ASP A 9 -3.65 -2.34 -22.57
C ASP A 9 -2.97 -3.25 -21.53
N GLU A 10 -2.83 -4.54 -21.83
CA GLU A 10 -2.08 -5.50 -21.00
C GLU A 10 -0.57 -5.19 -20.94
N GLY A 11 0.01 -4.76 -22.05
CA GLY A 11 1.42 -4.37 -22.12
C GLY A 11 1.72 -3.13 -21.30
N LEU A 12 0.83 -2.12 -21.34
CA LEU A 12 0.93 -0.92 -20.51
C LEU A 12 0.79 -1.24 -19.03
N THR A 13 -0.17 -2.08 -18.67
CA THR A 13 -0.38 -2.51 -17.27
C THR A 13 0.86 -3.22 -16.72
N ARG A 14 1.41 -4.17 -17.48
CA ARG A 14 2.64 -4.88 -17.09
C ARG A 14 3.81 -3.91 -16.91
N ARG A 15 4.01 -3.02 -17.88
CA ARG A 15 5.09 -2.04 -17.82
C ARG A 15 4.94 -1.10 -16.63
N LEU A 16 3.72 -0.64 -16.33
CA LEU A 16 3.42 0.18 -15.15
C LEU A 16 3.80 -0.56 -13.86
N ILE A 17 3.44 -1.83 -13.73
CA ILE A 17 3.78 -2.65 -12.56
C ILE A 17 5.31 -2.74 -12.41
N GLU A 18 6.03 -3.07 -13.46
CA GLU A 18 7.50 -3.17 -13.46
C GLU A 18 8.17 -1.86 -13.04
N LEU A 19 7.68 -0.72 -13.55
CA LEU A 19 8.20 0.61 -13.23
C LEU A 19 7.92 1.04 -11.79
N THR A 20 6.86 0.53 -11.19
CA THR A 20 6.41 0.95 -9.83
C THR A 20 6.69 -0.08 -8.74
N GLU A 21 7.29 -1.22 -9.06
CA GLU A 21 7.64 -2.27 -8.09
C GLU A 21 8.49 -1.75 -6.93
N ALA A 22 9.44 -0.86 -7.22
CA ALA A 22 10.28 -0.20 -6.22
C ALA A 22 9.67 1.08 -5.63
N GLY A 23 8.45 1.43 -6.02
CA GLY A 23 7.79 2.70 -5.71
C GLY A 23 8.03 3.77 -6.78
N LEU A 24 7.29 4.87 -6.66
CA LEU A 24 7.48 6.05 -7.53
C LEU A 24 8.76 6.78 -7.16
N PRO A 25 9.46 7.41 -8.13
CA PRO A 25 10.64 8.20 -7.82
C PRO A 25 10.26 9.46 -7.01
N LEU A 26 11.19 9.92 -6.17
CA LEU A 26 11.05 11.17 -5.41
C LEU A 26 11.42 12.36 -6.30
N VAL A 27 10.56 12.67 -7.25
CA VAL A 27 10.70 13.81 -8.18
C VAL A 27 9.51 14.76 -8.00
N ALA A 28 9.63 15.97 -8.53
CA ALA A 28 8.58 17.00 -8.40
C ALA A 28 7.24 16.57 -9.02
N ASP A 29 7.31 15.88 -10.16
CA ASP A 29 6.14 15.34 -10.85
C ASP A 29 6.34 13.86 -11.22
N PRO A 30 5.98 12.95 -10.31
CA PRO A 30 6.13 11.52 -10.56
C PRO A 30 5.15 11.00 -11.63
N TRP A 31 4.06 11.69 -11.87
CA TRP A 31 3.08 11.30 -12.89
C TRP A 31 3.58 11.60 -14.30
N ALA A 32 4.21 12.75 -14.50
CA ALA A 32 4.86 13.09 -15.77
C ALA A 32 6.02 12.14 -16.05
N TRP A 33 6.81 11.79 -15.03
CA TRP A 33 7.87 10.79 -15.16
C TRP A 33 7.30 9.43 -15.60
N LEU A 34 6.23 8.97 -14.96
CA LEU A 34 5.62 7.67 -15.27
C LEU A 34 5.02 7.66 -16.68
N ALA A 35 4.36 8.73 -17.09
CA ALA A 35 3.81 8.92 -18.43
C ALA A 35 4.90 8.81 -19.51
N ASP A 36 6.02 9.48 -19.28
CA ASP A 36 7.21 9.47 -20.17
C ASP A 36 7.77 8.05 -20.33
N GLU A 37 7.93 7.33 -19.21
CA GLU A 37 8.42 5.94 -19.21
C GLU A 37 7.45 4.95 -19.86
N LEU A 38 6.15 5.23 -19.81
CA LEU A 38 5.11 4.42 -20.46
C LEU A 38 4.91 4.79 -21.94
N GLY A 39 5.38 5.98 -22.36
CA GLY A 39 5.19 6.51 -23.72
C GLY A 39 3.75 6.90 -24.03
N ILE A 40 3.00 7.34 -23.02
CA ILE A 40 1.62 7.86 -23.10
C ILE A 40 1.54 9.22 -22.40
N ASP A 41 0.42 9.93 -22.53
CA ASP A 41 0.27 11.19 -21.81
C ASP A 41 -0.10 11.01 -20.32
N VAL A 42 -0.05 12.13 -19.57
CA VAL A 42 -0.32 12.11 -18.11
C VAL A 42 -1.77 11.74 -17.83
N ASP A 43 -2.72 12.21 -18.63
CA ASP A 43 -4.14 11.93 -18.44
C ASP A 43 -4.44 10.44 -18.68
N GLU A 44 -3.86 9.86 -19.72
CA GLU A 44 -3.92 8.42 -19.99
C GLU A 44 -3.28 7.59 -18.85
N THR A 45 -2.16 8.05 -18.31
CA THR A 45 -1.48 7.43 -17.17
C THR A 45 -2.35 7.44 -15.92
N LEU A 46 -2.95 8.58 -15.60
CA LEU A 46 -3.87 8.72 -14.46
C LEU A 46 -5.14 7.88 -14.63
N ALA A 47 -5.71 7.84 -15.84
CA ALA A 47 -6.85 7.00 -16.14
C ALA A 47 -6.53 5.50 -15.96
N LEU A 48 -5.34 5.06 -16.39
CA LEU A 48 -4.86 3.70 -16.18
C LEU A 48 -4.73 3.36 -14.70
N LEU A 49 -4.12 4.24 -13.90
CA LEU A 49 -3.97 4.07 -12.45
C LEU A 49 -5.33 3.99 -11.74
N GLN A 50 -6.26 4.88 -12.09
CA GLN A 50 -7.62 4.89 -11.52
C GLN A 50 -8.37 3.60 -11.84
N ARG A 51 -8.28 3.11 -13.07
CA ARG A 51 -8.88 1.84 -13.48
C ARG A 51 -8.30 0.67 -12.68
N LEU A 52 -6.97 0.57 -12.58
CA LEU A 52 -6.31 -0.49 -11.82
C LEU A 52 -6.65 -0.43 -10.32
N GLN A 53 -6.89 0.76 -9.79
CA GLN A 53 -7.35 0.92 -8.41
C GLN A 53 -8.81 0.48 -8.26
N ALA A 54 -9.68 0.84 -9.19
CA ALA A 54 -11.08 0.43 -9.18
C ALA A 54 -11.24 -1.10 -9.32
N ASP A 55 -10.39 -1.72 -10.13
CA ASP A 55 -10.35 -3.18 -10.34
C ASP A 55 -9.68 -3.94 -9.18
N GLY A 56 -9.10 -3.24 -8.22
CA GLY A 56 -8.44 -3.82 -7.05
C GLY A 56 -7.02 -4.33 -7.32
N ALA A 57 -6.48 -4.16 -8.52
CA ALA A 57 -5.08 -4.47 -8.85
C ALA A 57 -4.11 -3.55 -8.08
N ILE A 58 -4.47 -2.29 -7.92
CA ILE A 58 -3.81 -1.34 -7.03
C ILE A 58 -4.72 -1.11 -5.82
N ARG A 59 -4.28 -1.54 -4.64
CA ARG A 59 -5.07 -1.35 -3.42
C ARG A 59 -5.12 0.12 -2.99
N ARG A 60 -4.00 0.81 -3.05
CA ARG A 60 -3.87 2.24 -2.72
C ARG A 60 -2.56 2.80 -3.26
N ILE A 61 -2.56 4.10 -3.47
CA ILE A 61 -1.35 4.89 -3.70
C ILE A 61 -1.21 5.83 -2.50
N ALA A 62 -0.07 5.78 -1.81
CA ALA A 62 0.13 6.57 -0.60
C ALA A 62 1.61 6.92 -0.42
N ALA A 63 1.88 8.08 0.20
CA ALA A 63 3.20 8.40 0.70
C ALA A 63 3.47 7.64 2.00
N ILE A 64 4.70 7.16 2.17
CA ILE A 64 5.18 6.56 3.43
C ILE A 64 6.22 7.50 4.03
N PRO A 65 5.81 8.46 4.86
CA PRO A 65 6.73 9.39 5.47
C PRO A 65 7.54 8.72 6.57
N ASN A 66 8.72 9.28 6.86
CA ASN A 66 9.50 8.86 8.02
C ASN A 66 8.79 9.32 9.31
N HIS A 67 8.13 8.40 9.99
CA HIS A 67 7.32 8.68 11.17
C HIS A 67 8.14 9.20 12.36
N TYR A 68 9.42 8.83 12.49
CA TYR A 68 10.31 9.41 13.51
C TYR A 68 10.51 10.91 13.31
N ARG A 69 10.67 11.36 12.06
CA ARG A 69 10.77 12.79 11.72
C ARG A 69 9.47 13.55 11.98
N LEU A 70 8.33 12.87 11.93
CA LEU A 70 7.03 13.44 12.29
C LEU A 70 6.76 13.46 13.81
N GLY A 71 7.73 13.01 14.62
CA GLY A 71 7.63 13.01 16.07
C GLY A 71 7.06 11.73 16.69
N TYR A 72 6.70 10.72 15.88
CA TYR A 72 6.27 9.41 16.38
C TYR A 72 7.48 8.56 16.75
N ARG A 73 7.96 8.73 17.98
CA ARG A 73 9.20 8.13 18.48
C ARG A 73 8.98 6.78 19.17
N HIS A 74 7.77 6.55 19.66
CA HIS A 74 7.38 5.33 20.35
C HIS A 74 6.53 4.48 19.41
N ASN A 75 7.11 3.39 18.92
CA ASN A 75 6.47 2.51 17.95
C ASN A 75 6.64 1.08 18.43
N GLY A 76 5.59 0.29 18.38
CA GLY A 76 5.64 -1.08 18.82
C GLY A 76 4.65 -1.98 18.10
N MET A 77 5.10 -3.20 17.81
CA MET A 77 4.21 -4.28 17.38
C MET A 77 3.65 -4.94 18.64
N THR A 78 2.35 -4.83 18.84
CA THR A 78 1.65 -5.53 19.92
C THR A 78 1.06 -6.83 19.38
N VAL A 79 1.12 -7.88 20.20
CA VAL A 79 0.61 -9.21 19.85
C VAL A 79 -0.35 -9.69 20.93
N TRP A 80 -1.45 -10.30 20.50
CA TRP A 80 -2.56 -10.66 21.37
C TRP A 80 -3.02 -12.09 21.09
N ASP A 81 -3.30 -12.84 22.14
CA ASP A 81 -4.03 -14.09 22.06
C ASP A 81 -5.48 -13.81 22.41
N VAL A 82 -6.34 -13.77 21.41
CA VAL A 82 -7.77 -13.48 21.57
C VAL A 82 -8.60 -14.68 21.14
N ASP A 83 -9.80 -14.81 21.71
CA ASP A 83 -10.75 -15.84 21.30
C ASP A 83 -11.06 -15.72 19.79
N ASP A 84 -11.07 -16.86 19.09
CA ASP A 84 -11.27 -16.89 17.63
C ASP A 84 -12.65 -16.36 17.21
N GLY A 85 -13.67 -16.46 18.09
CA GLY A 85 -14.98 -15.88 17.85
C GLY A 85 -15.04 -14.35 17.99
N GLU A 86 -14.08 -13.76 18.71
CA GLU A 86 -13.99 -12.33 18.97
C GLU A 86 -12.98 -11.59 18.09
N ILE A 87 -12.15 -12.31 17.32
CA ILE A 87 -11.00 -11.73 16.62
C ILE A 87 -11.39 -10.66 15.61
N ASP A 88 -12.49 -10.85 14.87
CA ASP A 88 -12.94 -9.90 13.85
C ASP A 88 -13.48 -8.62 14.52
N ARG A 89 -14.24 -8.77 15.62
CA ARG A 89 -14.76 -7.64 16.40
C ARG A 89 -13.64 -6.84 17.06
N LEU A 90 -12.72 -7.51 17.72
CA LEU A 90 -11.58 -6.87 18.39
C LEU A 90 -10.59 -6.28 17.39
N GLY A 91 -10.36 -6.96 16.28
CA GLY A 91 -9.52 -6.46 15.20
C GLY A 91 -10.06 -5.17 14.58
N ALA A 92 -11.37 -5.09 14.36
CA ALA A 92 -12.03 -3.86 13.89
C ALA A 92 -11.94 -2.74 14.93
N LEU A 93 -12.19 -3.04 16.21
CA LEU A 93 -12.10 -2.05 17.30
C LEU A 93 -10.69 -1.49 17.46
N ILE A 94 -9.67 -2.34 17.47
CA ILE A 94 -8.26 -1.94 17.60
C ILE A 94 -7.81 -1.22 16.34
N GLY A 95 -8.13 -1.74 15.15
CA GLY A 95 -7.74 -1.16 13.88
C GLY A 95 -8.34 0.23 13.62
N ALA A 96 -9.46 0.56 14.25
CA ALA A 96 -10.09 1.88 14.17
C ALA A 96 -9.41 2.95 15.06
N GLN A 97 -8.44 2.56 15.91
CA GLN A 97 -7.77 3.53 16.79
C GLN A 97 -6.81 4.41 15.98
N PRO A 98 -6.78 5.75 16.22
CA PRO A 98 -5.98 6.67 15.42
C PRO A 98 -4.47 6.48 15.56
N PHE A 99 -4.03 5.80 16.59
CA PHE A 99 -2.62 5.47 16.85
C PHE A 99 -2.20 4.09 16.32
N VAL A 100 -3.11 3.37 15.65
CA VAL A 100 -2.85 2.06 15.05
C VAL A 100 -2.74 2.20 13.53
N SER A 101 -1.58 1.86 12.98
CA SER A 101 -1.34 1.92 11.53
C SER A 101 -1.69 0.63 10.80
N HIS A 102 -1.52 -0.50 11.47
CA HIS A 102 -1.79 -1.83 10.93
C HIS A 102 -2.41 -2.70 12.01
N CYS A 103 -3.48 -3.39 11.66
CA CYS A 103 -4.09 -4.40 12.51
C CYS A 103 -4.49 -5.58 11.63
N TYR A 104 -4.02 -6.78 11.98
CA TYR A 104 -4.28 -7.97 11.18
C TYR A 104 -4.25 -9.23 12.03
N ARG A 105 -4.94 -10.28 11.56
CA ARG A 105 -4.89 -11.60 12.17
C ARG A 105 -3.89 -12.50 11.45
N ARG A 106 -3.32 -13.44 12.20
CA ARG A 106 -2.51 -14.53 11.68
C ARG A 106 -2.88 -15.84 12.37
N PRO A 107 -2.69 -16.99 11.73
CA PRO A 107 -2.91 -18.26 12.39
C PRO A 107 -1.90 -18.45 13.54
N ARG A 108 -2.36 -19.05 14.64
CA ARG A 108 -1.49 -19.50 15.73
C ARG A 108 -0.51 -20.55 15.23
N ARG A 109 0.64 -20.64 15.88
CA ARG A 109 1.65 -21.67 15.62
C ARG A 109 2.09 -22.29 16.93
N GLU A 110 2.68 -23.48 16.87
CA GLU A 110 3.30 -24.10 18.03
C GLU A 110 4.34 -23.17 18.66
N GLY A 111 4.26 -22.96 19.97
CA GLY A 111 5.10 -22.00 20.69
C GLY A 111 4.79 -20.52 20.43
N TRP A 112 3.78 -20.20 19.61
CA TRP A 112 3.38 -18.82 19.29
C TRP A 112 1.85 -18.70 19.22
N PRO A 113 1.17 -18.49 20.37
CA PRO A 113 -0.28 -18.55 20.45
C PRO A 113 -1.00 -17.32 19.92
N TYR A 114 -0.27 -16.26 19.60
CA TYR A 114 -0.85 -14.97 19.24
C TYR A 114 -1.51 -15.01 17.86
N ASN A 115 -2.72 -14.49 17.77
CA ASN A 115 -3.53 -14.46 16.54
C ASN A 115 -3.95 -13.06 16.08
N LEU A 116 -3.75 -12.01 16.89
CA LEU A 116 -4.03 -10.62 16.53
C LEU A 116 -2.78 -9.77 16.74
N PHE A 117 -2.48 -8.93 15.75
CA PHE A 117 -1.29 -8.08 15.69
C PHE A 117 -1.70 -6.65 15.40
N ALA A 118 -1.16 -5.70 16.16
CA ALA A 118 -1.41 -4.28 15.93
C ALA A 118 -0.12 -3.48 16.07
N MET A 119 0.22 -2.72 15.02
CA MET A 119 1.31 -1.75 15.05
C MET A 119 0.82 -0.43 15.60
N VAL A 120 1.37 -0.02 16.73
CA VAL A 120 0.97 1.19 17.45
C VAL A 120 2.05 2.25 17.39
N HIS A 121 1.65 3.51 17.39
CA HIS A 121 2.53 4.68 17.29
C HIS A 121 2.16 5.72 18.35
N GLY A 122 3.18 6.28 19.02
CA GLY A 122 3.02 7.34 19.99
C GLY A 122 4.08 8.43 19.85
N ARG A 123 3.78 9.61 20.37
CA ARG A 123 4.70 10.76 20.41
C ARG A 123 5.36 10.92 21.78
N ASP A 124 4.64 10.50 22.83
CA ASP A 124 5.02 10.60 24.24
C ASP A 124 4.97 9.22 24.89
#